data_4d4a2f294025abb07b16c5c724191eb4
#
_entry.id   4d4a2f294025abb07b16c5c724191eb4
#
_cell.length_a   1.000
_cell.length_b   1.000
_cell.length_c   1.000
_cell.angle_alpha   90.00
_cell.angle_beta   90.00
_cell.angle_gamma   90.00
#
_symmetry.space_group_name_H-M   'P 1'
#
loop_
_entity.id
_entity.type
_entity.pdbx_description
1 polymer ?
#
loop_
_entity_poly.entity_id
_entity_poly.type
_entity_poly.pdbx_seq_one_letter_code
_entity_poly.pdbx_strand_id
1 'polypeptide(L)'
;MNEESQSNLKNHLILRENSLVFKFAKHKKIANLSVQHLAQAIIENIKNNDTQKVLISHQGTEVKNDYFKNFNFIFLDSKNFKVFNYENAFGVDNILNEIVYRKEHFDYSIHLVFAKKNKALEIQIRDNNFQLISNVLINKIYSSYKNKILEFKTIHELKSNIIPIQKYIDLLASKDEILKAFANVKQRYKTSSLIYSDSTFSRELLSSLFTGYNNSFEVLNRRKISFLATKITMKFFPRVYLEKKHIENIFYMGAYNDLHLALWIDRHFKWVEFQTLVLIYLDFLLEEIKRTNKDISQLFVVIPQNASFRIVELLKKYKVKTYFYNNNEIDKWLSDENCLFAYLDEQAIANPRYSKHFNNYYFAICLLWMFNTYANRNNLLSFKYNQLNDRLGKFKLKKSYIKEDYKNIETIIKYISNTHREYSKVFQGINVYRSWNGHKYMLLKLLTDKKHQVILYWDDNKQKLVVEYQLCLEYEEKANNTFFDLIKMKLAIHKMLRKSKNFVASKNTTQIDKQTK
;
A
#
# COMPACT_ATOMS: atom_id res chain seq x y z
N MET A 1 -2.99 36.23 -15.42
CA MET A 1 -1.98 35.46 -14.64
C MET A 1 -0.65 35.64 -15.34
N ASN A 2 0.41 36.06 -14.63
CA ASN A 2 1.74 36.26 -15.24
C ASN A 2 2.33 34.94 -15.70
N GLU A 3 3.13 34.96 -16.79
CA GLU A 3 3.78 33.74 -17.35
C GLU A 3 4.58 32.94 -16.34
N GLU A 4 5.21 33.59 -15.37
CA GLU A 4 5.94 32.98 -14.26
C GLU A 4 5.07 32.13 -13.33
N SER A 5 3.81 32.53 -13.10
CA SER A 5 2.85 31.74 -12.33
C SER A 5 2.32 30.54 -13.12
N GLN A 6 2.28 30.62 -14.44
CA GLN A 6 1.90 29.50 -15.32
C GLN A 6 3.01 28.45 -15.43
N SER A 7 4.29 28.86 -15.49
CA SER A 7 5.42 27.92 -15.52
C SER A 7 5.55 27.12 -14.21
N ASN A 8 5.30 27.76 -13.08
CA ASN A 8 5.30 27.09 -11.77
C ASN A 8 4.18 26.05 -11.61
N LEU A 9 3.02 26.26 -12.24
CA LEU A 9 1.90 25.31 -12.23
C LEU A 9 2.22 24.02 -13.00
N LYS A 10 2.94 24.13 -14.10
CA LYS A 10 3.28 23.01 -14.98
C LYS A 10 4.26 22.00 -14.36
N ASN A 11 4.99 22.39 -13.31
CA ASN A 11 5.97 21.54 -12.65
C ASN A 11 5.39 20.61 -11.57
N HIS A 12 4.09 20.70 -11.29
CA HIS A 12 3.45 19.90 -10.25
C HIS A 12 2.99 18.51 -10.69
N LEU A 13 2.91 18.23 -12.00
CA LEU A 13 2.54 16.93 -12.53
C LEU A 13 3.78 16.07 -12.77
N ILE A 14 3.77 14.86 -12.20
CA ILE A 14 4.81 13.86 -12.33
C ILE A 14 4.23 12.64 -13.02
N LEU A 15 4.95 12.15 -14.02
CA LEU A 15 4.63 10.92 -14.71
C LEU A 15 5.16 9.73 -13.89
N ARG A 16 4.31 8.76 -13.61
CA ARG A 16 4.67 7.42 -13.13
C ARG A 16 4.36 6.37 -14.19
N GLU A 17 4.91 5.17 -14.04
CA GLU A 17 4.41 4.03 -14.79
C GLU A 17 2.92 3.89 -14.50
N ASN A 18 2.07 3.92 -15.50
CA ASN A 18 0.64 3.69 -15.42
C ASN A 18 -0.20 4.67 -14.56
N SER A 19 0.35 5.79 -14.08
CA SER A 19 -0.41 6.80 -13.35
C SER A 19 0.19 8.20 -13.44
N LEU A 20 -0.63 9.19 -13.12
CA LEU A 20 -0.22 10.59 -13.01
C LEU A 20 -0.25 10.99 -11.54
N VAL A 21 0.83 11.61 -11.06
CA VAL A 21 0.89 12.15 -9.70
C VAL A 21 0.96 13.65 -9.74
N PHE A 22 -0.05 14.28 -9.18
CA PHE A 22 -0.16 15.72 -9.08
C PHE A 22 0.19 16.18 -7.65
N LYS A 23 1.19 17.07 -7.52
CA LYS A 23 1.54 17.70 -6.25
C LYS A 23 0.77 19.01 -6.08
N PHE A 24 0.07 19.18 -4.98
CA PHE A 24 -0.68 20.39 -4.72
C PHE A 24 0.24 21.58 -4.44
N ALA A 25 -0.07 22.70 -5.08
CA ALA A 25 0.52 24.00 -4.74
C ALA A 25 0.09 24.42 -3.32
N LYS A 26 0.93 25.24 -2.67
CA LYS A 26 0.60 25.76 -1.33
C LYS A 26 -0.69 26.61 -1.32
N HIS A 27 -0.97 27.30 -2.40
CA HIS A 27 -2.16 28.14 -2.52
C HIS A 27 -3.36 27.33 -3.07
N LYS A 28 -4.44 27.25 -2.29
CA LYS A 28 -5.66 26.49 -2.60
C LYS A 28 -6.27 26.85 -3.97
N LYS A 29 -6.31 28.14 -4.31
CA LYS A 29 -6.88 28.63 -5.60
C LYS A 29 -6.08 28.11 -6.80
N ILE A 30 -4.75 28.10 -6.68
CA ILE A 30 -3.85 27.58 -7.72
C ILE A 30 -3.99 26.06 -7.85
N ALA A 31 -4.12 25.35 -6.74
CA ALA A 31 -4.32 23.91 -6.75
C ALA A 31 -5.65 23.50 -7.41
N ASN A 32 -6.73 24.24 -7.17
CA ASN A 32 -8.02 24.00 -7.82
C ASN A 32 -7.97 24.23 -9.33
N LEU A 33 -7.32 25.31 -9.77
CA LEU A 33 -7.07 25.59 -11.19
C LEU A 33 -6.33 24.45 -11.88
N SER A 34 -5.26 23.97 -11.25
CA SER A 34 -4.43 22.91 -11.81
C SER A 34 -5.20 21.58 -11.89
N VAL A 35 -6.10 21.31 -10.94
CA VAL A 35 -6.95 20.11 -10.97
C VAL A 35 -7.98 20.19 -12.11
N GLN A 36 -8.58 21.37 -12.36
CA GLN A 36 -9.47 21.57 -13.50
C GLN A 36 -8.73 21.38 -14.83
N HIS A 37 -7.53 21.95 -14.94
CA HIS A 37 -6.71 21.81 -16.13
C HIS A 37 -6.30 20.35 -16.41
N LEU A 38 -6.00 19.61 -15.37
CA LEU A 38 -5.69 18.19 -15.48
C LEU A 38 -6.90 17.38 -15.97
N ALA A 39 -8.10 17.68 -15.46
CA ALA A 39 -9.33 17.07 -15.94
C ALA A 39 -9.58 17.38 -17.43
N GLN A 40 -9.34 18.62 -17.87
CA GLN A 40 -9.43 19.00 -19.28
C GLN A 40 -8.44 18.22 -20.15
N ALA A 41 -7.17 18.12 -19.71
CA ALA A 41 -6.15 17.37 -20.44
C ALA A 41 -6.51 15.87 -20.57
N ILE A 42 -7.14 15.29 -19.55
CA ILE A 42 -7.63 13.90 -19.62
C ILE A 42 -8.77 13.80 -20.65
N ILE A 43 -9.79 14.65 -20.53
CA ILE A 43 -10.94 14.66 -21.44
C ILE A 43 -10.51 14.71 -22.91
N GLU A 44 -9.58 15.59 -23.26
CA GLU A 44 -9.13 15.77 -24.63
C GLU A 44 -8.46 14.53 -25.24
N ASN A 45 -7.86 13.70 -24.39
CA ASN A 45 -7.15 12.52 -24.85
C ASN A 45 -7.97 11.23 -24.80
N ILE A 46 -9.10 11.22 -24.05
CA ILE A 46 -9.96 10.04 -23.94
C ILE A 46 -11.32 10.21 -24.62
N LYS A 47 -11.71 11.44 -25.00
CA LYS A 47 -13.00 11.69 -25.65
C LYS A 47 -13.09 11.03 -27.03
N ASN A 48 -14.24 10.48 -27.33
CA ASN A 48 -14.64 9.97 -28.65
C ASN A 48 -15.82 10.81 -29.17
N ASN A 49 -16.29 10.49 -30.37
CA ASN A 49 -17.46 11.14 -30.98
C ASN A 49 -18.77 10.79 -30.26
N ASP A 50 -18.83 9.62 -29.61
CA ASP A 50 -20.01 9.17 -28.88
C ASP A 50 -19.96 9.59 -27.41
N THR A 51 -21.14 9.67 -26.78
CA THR A 51 -21.23 9.93 -25.34
C THR A 51 -20.74 8.74 -24.54
N GLN A 52 -19.66 8.92 -23.79
CA GLN A 52 -19.01 7.89 -23.01
C GLN A 52 -19.46 7.88 -21.55
N LYS A 53 -19.61 6.70 -20.95
CA LYS A 53 -19.87 6.55 -19.52
C LYS A 53 -18.56 6.56 -18.74
N VAL A 54 -18.43 7.46 -17.78
CA VAL A 54 -17.24 7.52 -16.91
C VAL A 54 -17.61 7.43 -15.44
N LEU A 55 -16.94 6.51 -14.73
CA LEU A 55 -17.00 6.42 -13.28
C LEU A 55 -15.87 7.27 -12.68
N ILE A 56 -16.21 8.30 -11.91
CA ILE A 56 -15.22 9.10 -11.18
C ILE A 56 -15.38 8.85 -9.70
N SER A 57 -14.33 8.37 -9.08
CA SER A 57 -14.29 8.00 -7.66
C SER A 57 -13.02 8.53 -6.98
N HIS A 58 -12.99 8.50 -5.66
CA HIS A 58 -11.79 8.87 -4.92
C HIS A 58 -11.54 7.98 -3.71
N GLN A 59 -10.30 7.94 -3.27
CA GLN A 59 -9.86 7.25 -2.07
C GLN A 59 -9.05 8.20 -1.17
N GLY A 60 -9.17 8.02 0.12
CA GLY A 60 -8.45 8.80 1.13
C GLY A 60 -9.38 9.28 2.23
N THR A 61 -8.77 9.80 3.31
CA THR A 61 -9.52 10.43 4.41
C THR A 61 -10.21 11.69 3.90
N GLU A 62 -11.41 11.99 4.43
CA GLU A 62 -12.29 13.12 4.09
C GLU A 62 -11.55 14.25 3.36
N VAL A 63 -11.54 14.15 2.06
CA VAL A 63 -10.93 15.16 1.20
C VAL A 63 -11.74 16.43 1.42
N LYS A 64 -11.04 17.53 1.57
CA LYS A 64 -11.68 18.81 1.36
C LYS A 64 -12.32 18.72 -0.02
N ASN A 65 -13.62 18.51 -0.05
CA ASN A 65 -14.46 18.21 -1.22
C ASN A 65 -14.19 19.05 -2.48
N ASP A 66 -13.42 20.12 -2.34
CA ASP A 66 -13.17 21.09 -3.40
C ASP A 66 -12.35 20.54 -4.58
N TYR A 67 -11.30 19.71 -4.32
CA TYR A 67 -10.49 19.17 -5.42
C TYR A 67 -11.26 18.13 -6.24
N PHE A 68 -11.97 17.25 -5.57
CA PHE A 68 -12.84 16.28 -6.22
C PHE A 68 -13.95 16.99 -7.00
N LYS A 69 -14.60 17.98 -6.38
CA LYS A 69 -15.64 18.79 -7.03
C LYS A 69 -15.12 19.52 -8.27
N ASN A 70 -13.93 20.14 -8.18
CA ASN A 70 -13.30 20.82 -9.31
C ASN A 70 -12.99 19.86 -10.46
N PHE A 71 -12.45 18.69 -10.16
CA PHE A 71 -12.15 17.67 -11.16
C PHE A 71 -13.43 17.16 -11.83
N ASN A 72 -14.40 16.77 -11.02
CA ASN A 72 -15.66 16.18 -11.46
C ASN A 72 -16.49 17.17 -12.30
N PHE A 73 -16.48 18.46 -11.91
CA PHE A 73 -17.19 19.53 -12.62
C PHE A 73 -16.78 19.62 -14.09
N ILE A 74 -15.50 19.53 -14.40
CA ILE A 74 -15.00 19.62 -15.78
C ILE A 74 -15.53 18.48 -16.66
N PHE A 75 -15.66 17.28 -16.09
CA PHE A 75 -16.27 16.15 -16.80
C PHE A 75 -17.78 16.33 -16.97
N LEU A 76 -18.48 16.84 -15.94
CA LEU A 76 -19.91 17.12 -16.01
C LEU A 76 -20.26 18.23 -17.01
N ASP A 77 -19.39 19.24 -17.15
CA ASP A 77 -19.54 20.33 -18.11
C ASP A 77 -19.24 19.89 -19.56
N SER A 78 -18.60 18.74 -19.72
CA SER A 78 -18.32 18.17 -21.05
C SER A 78 -19.51 17.37 -21.57
N LYS A 79 -20.03 17.73 -22.74
CA LYS A 79 -21.14 17.02 -23.40
C LYS A 79 -20.79 15.59 -23.83
N ASN A 80 -19.51 15.23 -23.83
CA ASN A 80 -19.02 13.95 -24.29
C ASN A 80 -19.10 12.83 -23.23
N PHE A 81 -19.44 13.18 -21.96
CA PHE A 81 -19.41 12.21 -20.89
C PHE A 81 -20.70 12.17 -20.08
N LYS A 82 -21.16 10.95 -19.80
CA LYS A 82 -22.16 10.67 -18.79
C LYS A 82 -21.42 10.25 -17.51
N VAL A 83 -21.36 11.17 -16.54
CA VAL A 83 -20.58 11.02 -15.32
C VAL A 83 -21.37 10.30 -14.24
N PHE A 84 -20.72 9.33 -13.59
CA PHE A 84 -21.23 8.59 -12.45
C PHE A 84 -20.31 8.77 -11.25
N ASN A 85 -20.91 9.00 -10.07
CA ASN A 85 -20.22 9.12 -8.80
C ASN A 85 -20.91 8.27 -7.75
N TYR A 86 -20.20 7.92 -6.68
CA TYR A 86 -20.82 7.30 -5.52
C TYR A 86 -21.62 8.33 -4.70
N GLU A 87 -22.68 7.84 -4.04
CA GLU A 87 -23.47 8.66 -3.15
C GLU A 87 -22.62 9.29 -2.04
N ASN A 88 -23.03 10.48 -1.58
CA ASN A 88 -22.38 11.24 -0.51
C ASN A 88 -20.88 11.50 -0.70
N ALA A 89 -20.36 11.37 -1.91
CA ALA A 89 -18.92 11.49 -2.23
C ALA A 89 -18.02 10.71 -1.23
N PHE A 90 -18.44 9.49 -0.85
CA PHE A 90 -17.61 8.61 -0.02
C PHE A 90 -16.32 8.24 -0.73
N GLY A 91 -15.22 8.26 0.03
CA GLY A 91 -13.98 7.67 -0.42
C GLY A 91 -14.10 6.15 -0.46
N VAL A 92 -13.87 5.57 -1.63
CA VAL A 92 -13.98 4.12 -1.88
C VAL A 92 -12.63 3.54 -2.30
N ASP A 93 -12.47 2.25 -2.16
CA ASP A 93 -11.33 1.51 -2.69
C ASP A 93 -11.60 1.02 -4.13
N ASN A 94 -10.54 0.78 -4.90
CA ASN A 94 -10.63 0.25 -6.27
C ASN A 94 -11.36 -1.08 -6.38
N ILE A 95 -11.44 -1.85 -5.32
CA ILE A 95 -12.20 -3.12 -5.31
C ILE A 95 -13.69 -2.89 -5.58
N LEU A 96 -14.26 -1.82 -5.01
CA LEU A 96 -15.64 -1.46 -5.30
C LEU A 96 -15.79 -0.99 -6.75
N ASN A 97 -14.85 -0.17 -7.22
CA ASN A 97 -14.83 0.30 -8.60
C ASN A 97 -14.86 -0.86 -9.60
N GLU A 98 -14.08 -1.92 -9.37
CA GLU A 98 -14.03 -3.08 -10.26
C GLU A 98 -15.39 -3.77 -10.36
N ILE A 99 -16.09 -3.98 -9.25
CA ILE A 99 -17.38 -4.65 -9.23
C ILE A 99 -18.46 -3.81 -9.89
N VAL A 100 -18.50 -2.53 -9.55
CA VAL A 100 -19.44 -1.58 -10.16
C VAL A 100 -19.18 -1.49 -11.66
N TYR A 101 -17.92 -1.42 -12.05
CA TYR A 101 -17.51 -1.35 -13.45
C TYR A 101 -17.99 -2.55 -14.26
N ARG A 102 -17.77 -3.76 -13.77
CA ARG A 102 -18.22 -5.00 -14.42
C ARG A 102 -19.74 -5.12 -14.54
N LYS A 103 -20.49 -4.47 -13.64
CA LYS A 103 -21.96 -4.51 -13.61
C LYS A 103 -22.61 -3.45 -14.49
N GLU A 104 -22.07 -2.24 -14.49
CA GLU A 104 -22.69 -1.08 -15.14
C GLU A 104 -22.09 -0.77 -16.52
N HIS A 105 -20.99 -1.44 -16.88
CA HIS A 105 -20.27 -1.29 -18.16
C HIS A 105 -19.91 0.16 -18.46
N PHE A 106 -18.79 0.63 -17.90
CA PHE A 106 -18.22 1.95 -18.16
C PHE A 106 -17.18 1.90 -19.29
N ASP A 107 -17.02 3.01 -19.99
CA ASP A 107 -15.93 3.17 -20.97
C ASP A 107 -14.61 3.50 -20.25
N TYR A 108 -14.70 4.30 -19.16
CA TYR A 108 -13.54 4.64 -18.32
C TYR A 108 -13.90 4.67 -16.84
N SER A 109 -12.91 4.30 -16.02
CA SER A 109 -12.93 4.53 -14.57
C SER A 109 -11.75 5.41 -14.19
N ILE A 110 -12.02 6.55 -13.55
CA ILE A 110 -11.01 7.50 -13.07
C ILE A 110 -11.04 7.48 -11.55
N HIS A 111 -9.95 7.02 -10.94
CA HIS A 111 -9.83 6.90 -9.50
C HIS A 111 -8.78 7.87 -8.96
N LEU A 112 -9.20 8.77 -8.09
CA LEU A 112 -8.39 9.82 -7.49
C LEU A 112 -7.93 9.38 -6.10
N VAL A 113 -6.64 9.03 -5.95
CA VAL A 113 -6.06 8.61 -4.67
C VAL A 113 -5.35 9.80 -4.03
N PHE A 114 -5.93 10.34 -2.96
CA PHE A 114 -5.35 11.45 -2.23
C PHE A 114 -4.30 10.95 -1.24
N ALA A 115 -3.05 11.41 -1.36
CA ALA A 115 -2.00 11.04 -0.42
C ALA A 115 -2.31 11.48 1.01
N LYS A 116 -1.85 10.72 1.99
CA LYS A 116 -1.91 11.10 3.42
C LYS A 116 -1.43 12.55 3.58
N LYS A 117 -2.24 13.39 4.22
CA LYS A 117 -2.05 14.85 4.37
C LYS A 117 -2.37 15.71 3.14
N ASN A 118 -3.07 15.17 2.15
CA ASN A 118 -3.55 15.92 0.97
C ASN A 118 -2.47 16.75 0.25
N LYS A 119 -1.25 16.25 0.18
CA LYS A 119 -0.13 16.94 -0.48
C LYS A 119 0.05 16.53 -1.94
N ALA A 120 -0.52 15.43 -2.33
CA ALA A 120 -0.49 14.92 -3.69
C ALA A 120 -1.78 14.16 -4.02
N LEU A 121 -2.07 14.08 -5.30
CA LEU A 121 -3.17 13.33 -5.88
C LEU A 121 -2.58 12.39 -6.93
N GLU A 122 -2.77 11.09 -6.77
CA GLU A 122 -2.50 10.11 -7.80
C GLU A 122 -3.77 9.84 -8.57
N ILE A 123 -3.66 9.79 -9.90
CA ILE A 123 -4.78 9.56 -10.80
C ILE A 123 -4.53 8.28 -11.56
N GLN A 124 -5.43 7.34 -11.38
CA GLN A 124 -5.46 6.06 -12.07
C GLN A 124 -6.63 6.08 -13.04
N ILE A 125 -6.35 5.86 -14.32
CA ILE A 125 -7.37 5.80 -15.37
C ILE A 125 -7.39 4.36 -15.90
N ARG A 126 -8.57 3.77 -15.96
CA ARG A 126 -8.79 2.41 -16.46
C ARG A 126 -9.73 2.43 -17.64
N ASP A 127 -9.46 1.56 -18.59
CA ASP A 127 -10.23 1.40 -19.81
C ASP A 127 -11.49 0.50 -19.62
N ASN A 128 -12.17 0.18 -20.70
CA ASN A 128 -13.37 -0.66 -20.71
C ASN A 128 -13.15 -2.12 -20.27
N ASN A 129 -11.92 -2.58 -20.09
CA ASN A 129 -11.56 -3.89 -19.52
C ASN A 129 -11.13 -3.78 -18.05
N PHE A 130 -11.27 -2.60 -17.45
CA PHE A 130 -10.75 -2.24 -16.12
C PHE A 130 -9.23 -2.35 -16.00
N GLN A 131 -8.51 -2.29 -17.12
CA GLN A 131 -7.05 -2.25 -17.15
C GLN A 131 -6.56 -0.81 -17.13
N LEU A 132 -5.40 -0.57 -16.53
CA LEU A 132 -4.77 0.75 -16.57
C LEU A 132 -4.47 1.13 -18.02
N ILE A 133 -4.79 2.37 -18.39
CA ILE A 133 -4.53 2.87 -19.74
C ILE A 133 -3.04 2.80 -20.09
N SER A 134 -2.75 2.69 -21.38
CA SER A 134 -1.38 2.54 -21.86
C SER A 134 -0.48 3.74 -21.51
N ASN A 135 0.81 3.48 -21.34
CA ASN A 135 1.80 4.53 -21.11
C ASN A 135 1.85 5.58 -22.25
N VAL A 136 1.49 5.18 -23.48
CA VAL A 136 1.39 6.11 -24.62
C VAL A 136 0.30 7.14 -24.36
N LEU A 137 -0.88 6.70 -23.90
CA LEU A 137 -2.00 7.59 -23.60
C LEU A 137 -1.70 8.48 -22.39
N ILE A 138 -1.07 7.95 -21.34
CA ILE A 138 -0.63 8.72 -20.18
C ILE A 138 0.37 9.82 -20.60
N ASN A 139 1.32 9.50 -21.47
CA ASN A 139 2.28 10.48 -21.99
C ASN A 139 1.59 11.58 -22.80
N LYS A 140 0.55 11.25 -23.59
CA LYS A 140 -0.25 12.25 -24.31
C LYS A 140 -0.97 13.19 -23.35
N ILE A 141 -1.63 12.65 -22.31
CA ILE A 141 -2.29 13.46 -21.27
C ILE A 141 -1.29 14.38 -20.57
N TYR A 142 -0.11 13.85 -20.21
CA TYR A 142 0.97 14.63 -19.60
C TYR A 142 1.44 15.78 -20.50
N SER A 143 1.64 15.52 -21.79
CA SER A 143 2.04 16.53 -22.78
C SER A 143 0.95 17.57 -22.99
N SER A 144 -0.32 17.18 -23.10
CA SER A 144 -1.46 18.09 -23.18
C SER A 144 -1.53 19.00 -21.96
N TYR A 145 -1.36 18.46 -20.77
CA TYR A 145 -1.31 19.25 -19.53
C TYR A 145 -0.20 20.30 -19.55
N LYS A 146 0.99 19.95 -20.06
CA LYS A 146 2.14 20.88 -20.08
C LYS A 146 2.05 21.98 -21.14
N ASN A 147 1.44 21.69 -22.27
CA ASN A 147 1.50 22.57 -23.45
C ASN A 147 0.34 23.56 -23.54
N LYS A 148 -0.74 23.33 -22.79
CA LYS A 148 -1.95 24.18 -22.89
C LYS A 148 -1.93 25.39 -21.97
N ILE A 149 -2.71 26.42 -22.40
CA ILE A 149 -3.02 27.59 -21.59
C ILE A 149 -4.14 27.24 -20.61
N LEU A 150 -4.01 27.72 -19.38
CA LEU A 150 -4.95 27.46 -18.30
C LEU A 150 -6.18 28.36 -18.44
N GLU A 151 -7.33 27.78 -18.71
CA GLU A 151 -8.62 28.44 -18.63
C GLU A 151 -9.35 27.99 -17.36
N PHE A 152 -9.74 28.93 -16.53
CA PHE A 152 -10.53 28.66 -15.34
C PHE A 152 -12.01 28.70 -15.67
N LYS A 153 -12.72 27.62 -15.32
CA LYS A 153 -14.17 27.56 -15.36
C LYS A 153 -14.75 27.81 -13.99
N THR A 154 -15.70 28.73 -13.91
CA THR A 154 -16.46 28.94 -12.67
C THR A 154 -17.36 27.73 -12.40
N ILE A 155 -17.29 27.17 -11.20
CA ILE A 155 -18.09 26.03 -10.81
C ILE A 155 -19.54 26.46 -10.57
N HIS A 156 -20.47 25.76 -11.20
CA HIS A 156 -21.90 25.78 -10.89
C HIS A 156 -22.36 24.36 -10.60
N GLU A 157 -23.52 24.21 -9.99
CA GLU A 157 -24.03 22.90 -9.62
C GLU A 157 -24.48 22.13 -10.86
N LEU A 158 -23.77 21.05 -11.17
CA LEU A 158 -24.16 20.05 -12.14
C LEU A 158 -24.40 18.71 -11.42
N LYS A 159 -25.42 17.98 -11.81
CA LYS A 159 -25.78 16.70 -11.19
C LYS A 159 -25.11 15.56 -11.94
N SER A 160 -24.39 14.71 -11.20
CA SER A 160 -23.90 13.41 -11.66
C SER A 160 -24.95 12.31 -11.47
N ASN A 161 -24.80 11.20 -12.17
CA ASN A 161 -25.56 9.99 -11.88
C ASN A 161 -24.99 9.35 -10.61
N ILE A 162 -25.86 9.00 -9.66
CA ILE A 162 -25.44 8.50 -8.36
C ILE A 162 -25.52 6.98 -8.31
N ILE A 163 -24.45 6.36 -7.85
CA ILE A 163 -24.34 4.92 -7.61
C ILE A 163 -24.51 4.66 -6.11
N PRO A 164 -25.50 3.85 -5.69
CA PRO A 164 -25.69 3.50 -4.29
C PRO A 164 -24.61 2.52 -3.85
N ILE A 165 -23.82 2.87 -2.83
CA ILE A 165 -22.68 2.09 -2.35
C ILE A 165 -23.14 0.79 -1.68
N GLN A 166 -24.16 0.84 -0.83
CA GLN A 166 -24.59 -0.29 -0.01
C GLN A 166 -24.93 -1.52 -0.84
N LYS A 167 -25.64 -1.34 -1.95
CA LYS A 167 -25.97 -2.45 -2.88
C LYS A 167 -24.75 -3.24 -3.32
N TYR A 168 -23.63 -2.56 -3.57
CA TYR A 168 -22.41 -3.20 -4.07
C TYR A 168 -21.55 -3.76 -2.93
N ILE A 169 -21.59 -3.16 -1.74
CA ILE A 169 -21.00 -3.74 -0.52
C ILE A 169 -21.67 -5.07 -0.21
N ASP A 170 -23.00 -5.12 -0.21
CA ASP A 170 -23.76 -6.35 0.05
C ASP A 170 -23.49 -7.40 -1.03
N LEU A 171 -23.32 -6.97 -2.28
CA LEU A 171 -22.96 -7.86 -3.38
C LEU A 171 -21.54 -8.44 -3.20
N LEU A 172 -20.57 -7.61 -2.77
CA LEU A 172 -19.22 -8.05 -2.41
C LEU A 172 -19.25 -9.10 -1.31
N ALA A 173 -20.00 -8.86 -0.25
CA ALA A 173 -20.11 -9.75 0.89
C ALA A 173 -20.88 -11.05 0.56
N SER A 174 -21.93 -10.99 -0.29
CA SER A 174 -22.82 -12.13 -0.56
C SER A 174 -22.29 -13.09 -1.64
N LYS A 175 -21.50 -12.59 -2.59
CA LYS A 175 -21.01 -13.38 -3.74
C LYS A 175 -19.58 -13.87 -3.61
N ASP A 176 -18.96 -13.58 -2.48
CA ASP A 176 -17.58 -13.96 -2.28
C ASP A 176 -17.43 -15.47 -2.18
N GLU A 177 -16.73 -16.07 -3.15
CA GLU A 177 -16.45 -17.50 -3.16
C GLU A 177 -15.54 -17.90 -1.99
N ILE A 178 -14.69 -16.99 -1.52
CA ILE A 178 -13.86 -17.22 -0.34
C ILE A 178 -14.74 -17.34 0.91
N LEU A 179 -15.70 -16.44 1.08
CA LEU A 179 -16.65 -16.50 2.19
C LEU A 179 -17.49 -17.79 2.13
N LYS A 180 -17.92 -18.21 0.94
CA LYS A 180 -18.64 -19.47 0.76
C LYS A 180 -17.79 -20.67 1.11
N ALA A 181 -16.52 -20.69 0.67
CA ALA A 181 -15.59 -21.76 0.98
C ALA A 181 -15.34 -21.86 2.49
N PHE A 182 -15.18 -20.72 3.19
CA PHE A 182 -14.98 -20.69 4.63
C PHE A 182 -16.25 -20.93 5.44
N ALA A 183 -17.41 -20.48 4.97
CA ALA A 183 -18.69 -20.69 5.65
C ALA A 183 -19.07 -22.18 5.71
N ASN A 184 -18.62 -22.98 4.75
CA ASN A 184 -18.84 -24.43 4.74
C ASN A 184 -17.98 -25.19 5.75
N VAL A 185 -16.93 -24.57 6.31
CA VAL A 185 -16.14 -25.18 7.37
C VAL A 185 -16.84 -24.98 8.70
N LYS A 186 -17.40 -26.06 9.24
CA LYS A 186 -18.03 -26.04 10.58
C LYS A 186 -16.97 -25.77 11.65
N GLN A 187 -16.86 -24.52 12.07
CA GLN A 187 -16.02 -24.10 13.18
C GLN A 187 -16.87 -23.97 14.44
N ARG A 188 -16.52 -24.74 15.48
CA ARG A 188 -17.25 -24.71 16.78
C ARG A 188 -16.99 -23.42 17.53
N TYR A 189 -15.77 -22.92 17.44
CA TYR A 189 -15.34 -21.69 18.09
C TYR A 189 -14.99 -20.63 17.04
N LYS A 190 -15.43 -19.42 17.27
CA LYS A 190 -15.08 -18.24 16.46
C LYS A 190 -14.57 -17.14 17.38
N THR A 191 -13.42 -16.59 17.02
CA THR A 191 -12.80 -15.49 17.77
C THR A 191 -13.67 -14.24 17.69
N SER A 192 -13.73 -13.48 18.78
CA SER A 192 -14.41 -12.18 18.79
C SER A 192 -13.44 -11.07 18.39
N SER A 193 -13.89 -10.21 17.49
CA SER A 193 -13.06 -9.18 16.86
C SER A 193 -13.58 -7.78 17.16
N LEU A 194 -12.68 -6.80 17.26
CA LEU A 194 -13.02 -5.38 17.20
C LEU A 194 -12.62 -4.81 15.84
N ILE A 195 -13.58 -4.21 15.13
CA ILE A 195 -13.34 -3.50 13.88
C ILE A 195 -13.22 -2.01 14.17
N TYR A 196 -12.15 -1.42 13.69
CA TYR A 196 -11.92 0.02 13.71
C TYR A 196 -11.46 0.53 12.34
N SER A 197 -12.03 1.63 11.88
CA SER A 197 -11.60 2.30 10.66
C SER A 197 -11.86 3.80 10.74
N ASP A 198 -10.97 4.59 10.14
CA ASP A 198 -11.16 6.02 9.89
C ASP A 198 -11.92 6.29 8.57
N SER A 199 -12.16 5.25 7.78
CA SER A 199 -13.00 5.28 6.57
C SER A 199 -14.34 4.61 6.82
N THR A 200 -15.43 5.30 6.51
CA THR A 200 -16.78 4.73 6.59
C THR A 200 -16.93 3.53 5.67
N PHE A 201 -16.46 3.64 4.42
CA PHE A 201 -16.49 2.54 3.47
C PHE A 201 -15.76 1.29 4.00
N SER A 202 -14.51 1.46 4.49
CA SER A 202 -13.72 0.33 5.01
C SER A 202 -14.40 -0.34 6.21
N ARG A 203 -15.03 0.45 7.07
CA ARG A 203 -15.76 -0.07 8.23
C ARG A 203 -16.99 -0.88 7.81
N GLU A 204 -17.79 -0.35 6.89
CA GLU A 204 -19.00 -1.02 6.40
C GLU A 204 -18.66 -2.30 5.64
N LEU A 205 -17.66 -2.25 4.75
CA LEU A 205 -17.22 -3.43 4.01
C LEU A 205 -16.70 -4.54 4.93
N LEU A 206 -15.82 -4.22 5.90
CA LEU A 206 -15.35 -5.22 6.86
C LEU A 206 -16.48 -5.78 7.70
N SER A 207 -17.41 -4.94 8.14
CA SER A 207 -18.58 -5.39 8.93
C SER A 207 -19.44 -6.35 8.13
N SER A 208 -19.74 -6.04 6.87
CA SER A 208 -20.49 -6.92 5.98
C SER A 208 -19.77 -8.24 5.71
N LEU A 209 -18.46 -8.21 5.49
CA LEU A 209 -17.64 -9.41 5.30
C LEU A 209 -17.63 -10.29 6.56
N PHE A 210 -17.46 -9.70 7.74
CA PHE A 210 -17.47 -10.44 9.01
C PHE A 210 -18.85 -11.03 9.31
N THR A 211 -19.92 -10.29 8.99
CA THR A 211 -21.30 -10.80 9.06
C THR A 211 -21.51 -11.97 8.10
N GLY A 212 -21.05 -11.85 6.84
CA GLY A 212 -21.11 -12.93 5.85
C GLY A 212 -20.34 -14.18 6.27
N TYR A 213 -19.23 -14.00 7.00
CA TYR A 213 -18.46 -15.08 7.61
C TYR A 213 -19.10 -15.59 8.93
N ASN A 214 -20.17 -14.98 9.36
CA ASN A 214 -20.88 -15.28 10.63
C ASN A 214 -19.92 -15.25 11.84
N ASN A 215 -19.07 -14.23 11.92
CA ASN A 215 -18.13 -14.03 13.02
C ASN A 215 -18.65 -12.98 14.00
N SER A 216 -18.37 -13.17 15.29
CA SER A 216 -18.68 -12.17 16.31
C SER A 216 -17.73 -10.98 16.21
N PHE A 217 -18.28 -9.77 16.16
CA PHE A 217 -17.47 -8.57 16.13
C PHE A 217 -18.21 -7.37 16.74
N GLU A 218 -17.42 -6.41 17.18
CA GLU A 218 -17.89 -5.08 17.56
C GLU A 218 -17.27 -4.01 16.67
N VAL A 219 -18.00 -2.93 16.45
CA VAL A 219 -17.52 -1.79 15.65
C VAL A 219 -17.28 -0.59 16.55
N LEU A 220 -16.08 -0.06 16.52
CA LEU A 220 -15.75 1.16 17.24
C LEU A 220 -16.13 2.40 16.41
N ASN A 221 -17.26 3.04 16.77
CA ASN A 221 -17.79 4.23 16.10
C ASN A 221 -17.16 5.55 16.59
N ARG A 222 -15.86 5.62 16.76
CA ARG A 222 -15.20 6.90 17.12
C ARG A 222 -14.78 7.65 15.86
N ARG A 223 -15.54 8.62 15.45
CA ARG A 223 -15.16 9.62 14.46
C ARG A 223 -13.92 10.38 14.98
N LYS A 224 -12.80 10.37 14.25
CA LYS A 224 -11.61 11.25 14.43
C LYS A 224 -10.46 10.81 15.34
N ILE A 225 -10.28 9.55 15.67
CA ILE A 225 -9.02 9.15 16.31
C ILE A 225 -8.08 8.61 15.22
N SER A 226 -6.92 9.25 15.01
CA SER A 226 -5.91 8.75 14.09
C SER A 226 -5.35 7.40 14.56
N PHE A 227 -4.85 6.57 13.62
CA PHE A 227 -4.23 5.28 13.98
C PHE A 227 -3.13 5.42 15.06
N LEU A 228 -2.36 6.49 15.04
CA LEU A 228 -1.34 6.74 16.06
C LEU A 228 -1.97 6.98 17.43
N ALA A 229 -3.03 7.78 17.50
CA ALA A 229 -3.80 8.00 18.73
C ALA A 229 -4.47 6.71 19.19
N THR A 230 -4.96 5.88 18.26
CA THR A 230 -5.50 4.55 18.57
C THR A 230 -4.44 3.62 19.14
N LYS A 231 -3.21 3.59 18.61
CA LYS A 231 -2.09 2.84 19.20
C LYS A 231 -1.83 3.26 20.64
N ILE A 232 -1.81 4.56 20.92
CA ILE A 232 -1.59 5.12 22.26
C ILE A 232 -2.80 4.82 23.15
N THR A 233 -3.99 5.07 22.66
CA THR A 233 -5.24 4.84 23.41
C THR A 233 -5.43 3.35 23.72
N MET A 234 -5.16 2.45 22.79
CA MET A 234 -5.26 1.01 23.01
C MET A 234 -4.20 0.47 23.98
N LYS A 235 -3.08 1.17 24.16
CA LYS A 235 -2.11 0.86 25.20
C LYS A 235 -2.60 1.23 26.60
N PHE A 236 -3.45 2.26 26.68
CA PHE A 236 -4.04 2.79 27.91
C PHE A 236 -5.55 2.55 28.03
N PHE A 237 -6.20 2.15 26.92
CA PHE A 237 -7.64 1.89 26.92
C PHE A 237 -7.92 0.67 27.79
N PRO A 238 -9.02 0.72 28.54
CA PRO A 238 -9.15 -0.21 29.63
C PRO A 238 -9.19 -1.63 29.10
N ARG A 239 -8.13 -2.36 29.40
CA ARG A 239 -8.05 -3.82 29.40
C ARG A 239 -9.39 -4.42 29.82
N VAL A 240 -10.03 -3.79 30.83
CA VAL A 240 -11.37 -4.12 31.34
C VAL A 240 -12.48 -4.10 30.26
N TYR A 241 -12.49 -3.15 29.31
CA TYR A 241 -13.53 -3.11 28.27
C TYR A 241 -13.38 -4.26 27.27
N LEU A 242 -12.15 -4.49 26.81
CA LEU A 242 -11.86 -5.54 25.84
C LEU A 242 -11.96 -6.94 26.45
N GLU A 243 -11.59 -7.10 27.74
CA GLU A 243 -11.77 -8.33 28.48
C GLU A 243 -13.25 -8.63 28.76
N LYS A 244 -14.05 -7.62 29.17
CA LYS A 244 -15.51 -7.78 29.36
C LYS A 244 -16.24 -8.20 28.09
N LYS A 245 -15.73 -7.80 26.91
CA LYS A 245 -16.29 -8.11 25.60
C LYS A 245 -15.67 -9.34 24.96
N HIS A 246 -14.73 -9.98 25.64
CA HIS A 246 -13.99 -11.16 25.13
C HIS A 246 -13.36 -10.92 23.75
N ILE A 247 -12.86 -9.69 23.50
CA ILE A 247 -12.19 -9.33 22.24
C ILE A 247 -10.80 -9.97 22.20
N GLU A 248 -10.52 -10.76 21.17
CA GLU A 248 -9.24 -11.47 21.00
C GLU A 248 -8.32 -10.81 19.96
N ASN A 249 -8.90 -10.06 19.03
CA ASN A 249 -8.15 -9.37 17.98
C ASN A 249 -8.82 -8.05 17.59
N ILE A 250 -8.01 -7.11 17.09
CA ILE A 250 -8.47 -5.79 16.68
C ILE A 250 -8.00 -5.55 15.25
N PHE A 251 -8.94 -5.46 14.31
CA PHE A 251 -8.70 -5.10 12.92
C PHE A 251 -8.87 -3.60 12.74
N TYR A 252 -7.80 -2.94 12.33
CA TYR A 252 -7.86 -1.58 11.84
C TYR A 252 -7.64 -1.57 10.33
N MET A 253 -8.58 -1.02 9.60
CA MET A 253 -8.47 -0.79 8.17
C MET A 253 -8.43 0.72 7.90
N GLY A 254 -7.32 1.21 7.36
CA GLY A 254 -7.18 2.61 6.98
C GLY A 254 -7.86 2.92 5.66
N ALA A 255 -8.03 4.22 5.39
CA ALA A 255 -8.65 4.71 4.16
C ALA A 255 -7.87 4.38 2.86
N TYR A 256 -6.64 3.89 2.99
CA TYR A 256 -5.78 3.50 1.87
C TYR A 256 -5.62 1.99 1.74
N ASN A 257 -6.58 1.23 2.26
CA ASN A 257 -6.52 -0.23 2.29
C ASN A 257 -5.30 -0.75 3.08
N ASP A 258 -4.82 0.05 4.05
CA ASP A 258 -3.75 -0.35 4.96
C ASP A 258 -4.34 -1.13 6.14
N LEU A 259 -3.99 -2.41 6.24
CA LEU A 259 -4.43 -3.29 7.31
C LEU A 259 -3.41 -3.28 8.45
N HIS A 260 -3.90 -3.00 9.64
CA HIS A 260 -3.15 -3.19 10.87
C HIS A 260 -3.95 -4.11 11.81
N LEU A 261 -3.24 -4.98 12.51
CA LEU A 261 -3.84 -5.95 13.38
C LEU A 261 -3.18 -5.92 14.76
N ALA A 262 -3.99 -5.86 15.81
CA ALA A 262 -3.53 -6.12 17.15
C ALA A 262 -4.04 -7.48 17.64
N LEU A 263 -3.13 -8.27 18.19
CA LEU A 263 -3.40 -9.61 18.70
C LEU A 263 -3.23 -9.62 20.22
N TRP A 264 -4.06 -10.41 20.89
CA TRP A 264 -3.92 -10.68 22.31
C TRP A 264 -2.76 -11.64 22.55
N ILE A 265 -1.60 -11.11 22.99
CA ILE A 265 -0.37 -11.85 23.21
C ILE A 265 0.17 -11.48 24.60
N ASP A 266 0.52 -12.47 25.42
CA ASP A 266 1.08 -12.28 26.77
C ASP A 266 0.22 -11.34 27.63
N ARG A 267 -1.09 -11.54 27.63
CA ARG A 267 -2.10 -10.77 28.40
C ARG A 267 -2.22 -9.28 28.06
N HIS A 268 -1.82 -8.89 26.83
CA HIS A 268 -2.05 -7.53 26.34
C HIS A 268 -2.16 -7.51 24.81
N PHE A 269 -2.77 -6.45 24.26
CA PHE A 269 -2.82 -6.26 22.81
C PHE A 269 -1.48 -5.74 22.29
N LYS A 270 -0.91 -6.48 21.34
CA LYS A 270 0.28 -6.08 20.58
C LYS A 270 -0.09 -5.81 19.14
N TRP A 271 0.26 -4.62 18.64
CA TRP A 271 0.20 -4.34 17.21
C TRP A 271 1.28 -5.14 16.50
N VAL A 272 0.85 -5.96 15.54
CA VAL A 272 1.72 -6.81 14.75
C VAL A 272 2.06 -6.12 13.44
N GLU A 273 3.33 -6.07 13.09
CA GLU A 273 3.77 -5.50 11.82
C GLU A 273 3.29 -6.36 10.64
N PHE A 274 2.96 -5.71 9.50
CA PHE A 274 2.37 -6.37 8.34
C PHE A 274 3.20 -7.57 7.87
N GLN A 275 4.52 -7.43 7.75
CA GLN A 275 5.39 -8.54 7.36
C GLN A 275 5.38 -9.72 8.36
N THR A 276 5.09 -9.46 9.63
CA THR A 276 4.90 -10.52 10.63
C THR A 276 3.55 -11.19 10.47
N LEU A 277 2.49 -10.45 10.11
CA LEU A 277 1.19 -11.04 9.75
C LEU A 277 1.31 -11.96 8.54
N VAL A 278 2.01 -11.50 7.50
CA VAL A 278 2.32 -12.31 6.31
C VAL A 278 3.09 -13.58 6.69
N LEU A 279 4.08 -13.47 7.56
CA LEU A 279 4.86 -14.61 8.03
C LEU A 279 3.98 -15.66 8.73
N ILE A 280 3.13 -15.23 9.67
CA ILE A 280 2.23 -16.12 10.41
C ILE A 280 1.23 -16.78 9.46
N TYR A 281 0.67 -16.00 8.55
CA TYR A 281 -0.29 -16.51 7.57
C TYR A 281 0.32 -17.51 6.60
N LEU A 282 1.52 -17.24 6.08
CA LEU A 282 2.22 -18.16 5.19
C LEU A 282 2.60 -19.47 5.89
N ASP A 283 3.08 -19.42 7.13
CA ASP A 283 3.38 -20.62 7.90
C ASP A 283 2.11 -21.47 8.10
N PHE A 284 0.98 -20.81 8.46
CA PHE A 284 -0.32 -21.47 8.56
C PHE A 284 -0.75 -22.10 7.22
N LEU A 285 -0.72 -21.34 6.14
CA LEU A 285 -1.14 -21.81 4.83
C LEU A 285 -0.32 -23.02 4.36
N LEU A 286 0.99 -22.98 4.56
CA LEU A 286 1.90 -24.06 4.18
C LEU A 286 1.72 -25.31 5.07
N GLU A 287 1.43 -25.12 6.37
CA GLU A 287 1.04 -26.23 7.25
C GLU A 287 -0.26 -26.89 6.80
N GLU A 288 -1.28 -26.09 6.40
CA GLU A 288 -2.55 -26.63 5.91
C GLU A 288 -2.37 -27.41 4.60
N ILE A 289 -1.61 -26.87 3.66
CA ILE A 289 -1.30 -27.56 2.39
C ILE A 289 -0.58 -28.87 2.66
N LYS A 290 0.41 -28.87 3.55
CA LYS A 290 1.14 -30.09 3.93
C LYS A 290 0.23 -31.15 4.54
N ARG A 291 -0.78 -30.76 5.34
CA ARG A 291 -1.76 -31.68 5.92
C ARG A 291 -2.66 -32.33 4.88
N THR A 292 -2.86 -31.69 3.72
CA THR A 292 -3.64 -32.25 2.61
C THR A 292 -2.81 -33.15 1.69
N ASN A 293 -1.55 -33.42 2.01
CA ASN A 293 -0.59 -34.19 1.21
C ASN A 293 -0.41 -33.67 -0.23
N LYS A 294 -0.69 -32.39 -0.46
CA LYS A 294 -0.43 -31.78 -1.76
C LYS A 294 1.06 -31.50 -1.95
N ASP A 295 1.53 -31.70 -3.17
CA ASP A 295 2.90 -31.35 -3.54
C ASP A 295 3.12 -29.84 -3.45
N ILE A 296 4.08 -29.45 -2.61
CA ILE A 296 4.44 -28.05 -2.39
C ILE A 296 5.54 -27.60 -3.38
N SER A 297 6.23 -28.52 -4.04
CA SER A 297 7.44 -28.24 -4.82
C SER A 297 7.20 -27.31 -6.02
N GLN A 298 5.99 -27.32 -6.59
CA GLN A 298 5.61 -26.45 -7.70
C GLN A 298 5.05 -25.11 -7.26
N LEU A 299 4.68 -25.00 -5.99
CA LEU A 299 4.06 -23.79 -5.46
C LEU A 299 5.07 -22.65 -5.29
N PHE A 300 4.59 -21.42 -5.46
CA PHE A 300 5.43 -20.26 -5.26
C PHE A 300 4.67 -19.09 -4.62
N VAL A 301 5.47 -18.15 -4.11
CA VAL A 301 4.98 -16.92 -3.47
C VAL A 301 5.71 -15.73 -4.09
N VAL A 302 4.99 -14.64 -4.35
CA VAL A 302 5.56 -13.38 -4.85
C VAL A 302 5.74 -12.41 -3.69
N ILE A 303 6.97 -11.97 -3.46
CA ILE A 303 7.34 -11.08 -2.34
C ILE A 303 8.09 -9.85 -2.85
N PRO A 304 8.04 -8.71 -2.13
CA PRO A 304 8.85 -7.54 -2.49
C PRO A 304 10.34 -7.75 -2.19
N GLN A 305 11.21 -7.01 -2.88
CA GLN A 305 12.65 -7.08 -2.66
C GLN A 305 13.06 -6.65 -1.24
N ASN A 306 12.25 -5.84 -0.56
CA ASN A 306 12.45 -5.44 0.83
C ASN A 306 11.77 -6.38 1.84
N ALA A 307 11.33 -7.56 1.41
CA ALA A 307 10.75 -8.57 2.30
C ALA A 307 11.69 -8.93 3.45
N SER A 308 11.11 -9.23 4.61
CA SER A 308 11.84 -9.72 5.77
C SER A 308 12.54 -11.03 5.44
N PHE A 309 13.82 -11.16 5.85
CA PHE A 309 14.56 -12.41 5.69
C PHE A 309 13.84 -13.61 6.34
N ARG A 310 13.05 -13.40 7.40
CA ARG A 310 12.25 -14.45 8.07
C ARG A 310 11.26 -15.11 7.11
N ILE A 311 10.62 -14.34 6.24
CA ILE A 311 9.71 -14.85 5.21
C ILE A 311 10.50 -15.71 4.22
N VAL A 312 11.65 -15.24 3.77
CA VAL A 312 12.51 -15.98 2.85
C VAL A 312 13.01 -17.30 3.47
N GLU A 313 13.40 -17.27 4.74
CA GLU A 313 13.84 -18.50 5.47
C GLU A 313 12.67 -19.48 5.67
N LEU A 314 11.46 -18.97 5.97
CA LEU A 314 10.27 -19.81 6.07
C LEU A 314 10.01 -20.55 4.73
N LEU A 315 9.98 -19.80 3.63
CA LEU A 315 9.71 -20.36 2.30
C LEU A 315 10.78 -21.38 1.88
N LYS A 316 12.07 -21.12 2.17
CA LYS A 316 13.15 -22.08 1.96
C LYS A 316 12.94 -23.37 2.76
N LYS A 317 12.52 -23.27 4.04
CA LYS A 317 12.27 -24.42 4.88
C LYS A 317 11.17 -25.34 4.33
N TYR A 318 10.13 -24.74 3.75
CA TYR A 318 9.05 -25.48 3.09
C TYR A 318 9.37 -25.86 1.63
N LYS A 319 10.54 -25.47 1.10
CA LYS A 319 10.96 -25.69 -0.29
C LYS A 319 10.01 -25.03 -1.31
N VAL A 320 9.36 -23.92 -0.93
CA VAL A 320 8.49 -23.13 -1.79
C VAL A 320 9.33 -22.16 -2.60
N LYS A 321 9.07 -22.09 -3.90
CA LYS A 321 9.74 -21.13 -4.80
C LYS A 321 9.35 -19.70 -4.42
N THR A 322 10.30 -18.78 -4.56
CA THR A 322 10.10 -17.37 -4.23
C THR A 322 10.42 -16.51 -5.43
N TYR A 323 9.44 -15.75 -5.92
CA TYR A 323 9.65 -14.72 -6.93
C TYR A 323 9.65 -13.34 -6.29
N PHE A 324 10.53 -12.48 -6.75
CA PHE A 324 10.54 -11.09 -6.32
C PHE A 324 9.66 -10.27 -7.25
N TYR A 325 8.83 -9.42 -6.67
CA TYR A 325 7.86 -8.61 -7.39
C TYR A 325 8.51 -7.88 -8.59
N ASN A 326 7.87 -8.02 -9.76
CA ASN A 326 8.26 -7.36 -10.99
C ASN A 326 6.98 -6.96 -11.75
N ASN A 327 6.83 -5.68 -12.06
CA ASN A 327 5.65 -5.16 -12.76
C ASN A 327 5.37 -5.85 -14.09
N ASN A 328 6.41 -6.24 -14.83
CA ASN A 328 6.26 -6.84 -16.15
C ASN A 328 5.80 -8.30 -16.11
N GLU A 329 5.97 -8.97 -14.98
CA GLU A 329 5.72 -10.41 -14.84
C GLU A 329 4.60 -10.72 -13.84
N ILE A 330 4.16 -9.75 -13.04
CA ILE A 330 3.21 -9.99 -11.95
C ILE A 330 1.89 -10.58 -12.46
N ASP A 331 1.34 -10.08 -13.56
CA ASP A 331 0.07 -10.57 -14.10
C ASP A 331 0.18 -12.02 -14.56
N LYS A 332 1.34 -12.42 -15.13
CA LYS A 332 1.63 -13.80 -15.50
C LYS A 332 1.69 -14.68 -14.24
N TRP A 333 2.40 -14.26 -13.22
CA TRP A 333 2.52 -15.03 -11.98
C TRP A 333 1.18 -15.16 -11.23
N LEU A 334 0.39 -14.09 -11.17
CA LEU A 334 -0.94 -14.13 -10.53
C LEU A 334 -1.96 -14.95 -11.32
N SER A 335 -1.71 -15.22 -12.60
CA SER A 335 -2.55 -16.07 -13.44
C SER A 335 -2.16 -17.56 -13.37
N ASP A 336 -1.01 -17.87 -12.79
CA ASP A 336 -0.55 -19.23 -12.57
C ASP A 336 -1.24 -19.84 -11.32
N GLU A 337 -1.85 -21.00 -11.48
CA GLU A 337 -2.54 -21.71 -10.40
C GLU A 337 -1.63 -22.13 -9.24
N ASN A 338 -0.32 -22.16 -9.46
CA ASN A 338 0.67 -22.46 -8.44
C ASN A 338 1.04 -21.25 -7.58
N CYS A 339 0.57 -20.05 -7.90
CA CYS A 339 0.76 -18.87 -7.07
C CYS A 339 -0.12 -18.96 -5.81
N LEU A 340 0.50 -19.06 -4.64
CA LEU A 340 -0.21 -19.19 -3.38
C LEU A 340 -0.60 -17.85 -2.78
N PHE A 341 0.29 -16.88 -2.92
CA PHE A 341 0.21 -15.61 -2.20
C PHE A 341 1.13 -14.59 -2.84
N ALA A 342 0.72 -13.34 -2.84
CA ALA A 342 1.58 -12.23 -3.21
C ALA A 342 1.40 -11.06 -2.22
N TYR A 343 2.45 -10.29 -1.98
CA TYR A 343 2.30 -9.03 -1.26
C TYR A 343 3.31 -7.99 -1.74
N LEU A 344 2.92 -6.73 -1.59
CA LEU A 344 3.73 -5.56 -1.91
C LEU A 344 3.44 -4.47 -0.90
N ASP A 345 4.48 -3.89 -0.31
CA ASP A 345 4.38 -2.90 0.77
C ASP A 345 3.52 -3.42 1.94
N GLU A 346 2.39 -2.80 2.22
CA GLU A 346 1.44 -3.22 3.26
C GLU A 346 0.12 -3.72 2.66
N GLN A 347 0.16 -4.30 1.46
CA GLN A 347 -1.00 -4.86 0.76
C GLN A 347 -0.74 -6.30 0.30
N ALA A 348 -1.76 -7.15 0.39
CA ALA A 348 -1.66 -8.56 0.05
C ALA A 348 -2.68 -8.99 -1.01
N ILE A 349 -2.31 -10.01 -1.78
CA ILE A 349 -3.19 -10.87 -2.56
C ILE A 349 -3.17 -12.22 -1.85
N ALA A 350 -4.14 -12.43 -0.98
CA ALA A 350 -4.15 -13.59 -0.09
C ALA A 350 -4.41 -14.91 -0.82
N ASN A 351 -5.11 -14.86 -1.94
CA ASN A 351 -5.30 -16.00 -2.83
C ASN A 351 -5.47 -15.53 -4.28
N PRO A 352 -4.44 -15.64 -5.14
CA PRO A 352 -4.48 -15.19 -6.53
C PRO A 352 -5.53 -15.89 -7.40
N ARG A 353 -5.99 -17.08 -7.03
CA ARG A 353 -7.06 -17.80 -7.76
C ARG A 353 -8.41 -17.08 -7.66
N TYR A 354 -8.66 -16.36 -6.57
CA TYR A 354 -9.91 -15.64 -6.33
C TYR A 354 -9.84 -14.16 -6.69
N SER A 355 -8.69 -13.53 -6.45
CA SER A 355 -8.47 -12.12 -6.77
C SER A 355 -7.04 -11.89 -7.21
N LYS A 356 -6.86 -11.24 -8.36
CA LYS A 356 -5.54 -10.84 -8.87
C LYS A 356 -5.12 -9.44 -8.42
N HIS A 357 -5.94 -8.80 -7.58
CA HIS A 357 -5.69 -7.45 -7.10
C HIS A 357 -5.33 -7.44 -5.62
N PHE A 358 -4.47 -6.50 -5.24
CA PHE A 358 -4.13 -6.26 -3.84
C PHE A 358 -5.37 -5.86 -3.04
N ASN A 359 -5.71 -6.68 -2.04
CA ASN A 359 -6.95 -6.55 -1.32
C ASN A 359 -6.82 -7.01 0.14
N ASN A 360 -6.59 -6.06 1.01
CA ASN A 360 -6.44 -6.33 2.44
C ASN A 360 -7.77 -6.67 3.14
N TYR A 361 -8.92 -6.41 2.53
CA TYR A 361 -10.21 -6.88 3.08
C TYR A 361 -10.29 -8.40 2.98
N TYR A 362 -9.91 -8.98 1.84
CA TYR A 362 -9.81 -10.44 1.71
C TYR A 362 -8.71 -11.01 2.60
N PHE A 363 -7.59 -10.33 2.71
CA PHE A 363 -6.54 -10.77 3.63
C PHE A 363 -7.02 -10.78 5.08
N ALA A 364 -7.81 -9.79 5.51
CA ALA A 364 -8.41 -9.77 6.84
C ALA A 364 -9.32 -10.99 7.10
N ILE A 365 -10.12 -11.41 6.11
CA ILE A 365 -10.94 -12.62 6.22
C ILE A 365 -10.08 -13.89 6.28
N CYS A 366 -9.04 -13.97 5.49
CA CYS A 366 -8.10 -15.09 5.55
C CYS A 366 -7.39 -15.19 6.91
N LEU A 367 -7.03 -14.05 7.49
CA LEU A 367 -6.48 -14.00 8.86
C LEU A 367 -7.51 -14.44 9.89
N LEU A 368 -8.76 -13.99 9.77
CA LEU A 368 -9.84 -14.38 10.65
C LEU A 368 -10.10 -15.90 10.59
N TRP A 369 -10.09 -16.48 9.39
CA TRP A 369 -10.18 -17.92 9.21
C TRP A 369 -9.01 -18.64 9.90
N MET A 370 -7.80 -18.17 9.76
CA MET A 370 -6.62 -18.70 10.43
C MET A 370 -6.81 -18.66 11.96
N PHE A 371 -7.27 -17.55 12.53
CA PHE A 371 -7.49 -17.40 13.98
C PHE A 371 -8.52 -18.41 14.49
N ASN A 372 -9.65 -18.50 13.81
CA ASN A 372 -10.69 -19.45 14.14
C ASN A 372 -10.19 -20.90 14.03
N THR A 373 -9.37 -21.21 13.03
CA THR A 373 -8.79 -22.55 12.86
C THR A 373 -7.85 -22.91 14.01
N TYR A 374 -6.99 -21.98 14.42
CA TYR A 374 -6.12 -22.20 15.58
C TYR A 374 -6.92 -22.37 16.88
N ALA A 375 -7.92 -21.52 17.10
CA ALA A 375 -8.78 -21.62 18.29
C ALA A 375 -9.53 -22.95 18.36
N ASN A 376 -10.07 -23.45 17.23
CA ASN A 376 -10.73 -24.76 17.16
C ASN A 376 -9.80 -25.94 17.38
N ARG A 377 -8.48 -25.75 17.25
CA ARG A 377 -7.45 -26.76 17.54
C ARG A 377 -6.87 -26.62 18.93
N ASN A 378 -7.47 -25.82 19.80
CA ASN A 378 -6.92 -25.46 21.12
C ASN A 378 -5.49 -24.92 21.05
N ASN A 379 -5.12 -24.33 19.94
CA ASN A 379 -3.80 -23.76 19.71
C ASN A 379 -3.92 -22.24 19.73
N LEU A 380 -3.39 -21.60 20.77
CA LEU A 380 -3.47 -20.14 20.88
C LEU A 380 -2.54 -19.49 19.85
N LEU A 381 -3.06 -18.46 19.18
CA LEU A 381 -2.27 -17.67 18.23
C LEU A 381 -1.01 -17.05 18.88
N SER A 382 -1.09 -16.69 20.17
CA SER A 382 0.07 -16.24 20.96
C SER A 382 1.18 -17.27 21.02
N PHE A 383 0.82 -18.56 21.18
CA PHE A 383 1.79 -19.67 21.15
C PHE A 383 2.46 -19.75 19.76
N LYS A 384 1.68 -19.70 18.68
CA LYS A 384 2.23 -19.74 17.32
C LYS A 384 3.14 -18.54 17.02
N TYR A 385 2.75 -17.34 17.47
CA TYR A 385 3.58 -16.14 17.35
C TYR A 385 4.92 -16.32 18.08
N ASN A 386 4.91 -16.84 19.31
CA ASN A 386 6.13 -17.08 20.07
C ASN A 386 6.97 -18.19 19.43
N GLN A 387 6.38 -19.30 19.02
CA GLN A 387 7.07 -20.39 18.31
C GLN A 387 7.80 -19.90 17.04
N LEU A 388 7.16 -19.02 16.25
CA LEU A 388 7.81 -18.43 15.08
C LEU A 388 8.96 -17.50 15.46
N ASN A 389 8.81 -16.73 16.53
CA ASN A 389 9.89 -15.88 17.03
C ASN A 389 11.07 -16.70 17.57
N ASP A 390 10.81 -17.81 18.25
CA ASP A 390 11.85 -18.70 18.75
C ASP A 390 12.60 -19.40 17.61
N ARG A 391 11.88 -19.78 16.55
CA ARG A 391 12.44 -20.50 15.39
C ARG A 391 13.17 -19.60 14.39
N LEU A 392 12.66 -18.38 14.17
CA LEU A 392 13.13 -17.45 13.11
C LEU A 392 13.70 -16.14 13.67
N GLY A 393 13.79 -16.00 14.98
CA GLY A 393 14.19 -14.77 15.66
C GLY A 393 13.05 -13.74 15.74
N LYS A 394 13.12 -12.84 16.71
CA LYS A 394 12.21 -11.70 16.82
C LYS A 394 12.56 -10.63 15.77
N PHE A 395 11.54 -10.10 15.12
CA PHE A 395 11.72 -9.06 14.11
C PHE A 395 11.40 -7.68 14.68
N LYS A 396 12.27 -6.71 14.39
CA LYS A 396 12.03 -5.31 14.74
C LYS A 396 12.35 -4.42 13.55
N LEU A 397 11.37 -3.63 13.15
CA LEU A 397 11.49 -2.68 12.04
C LEU A 397 11.64 -1.26 12.59
N LYS A 398 12.63 -0.51 12.07
CA LYS A 398 12.76 0.93 12.31
C LYS A 398 12.98 1.65 10.99
N LYS A 399 12.22 2.73 10.75
CA LYS A 399 12.37 3.57 9.56
C LYS A 399 12.85 4.97 9.97
N SER A 400 13.80 5.50 9.21
CA SER A 400 14.26 6.88 9.28
C SER A 400 14.04 7.55 7.94
N TYR A 401 13.60 8.81 7.94
CA TYR A 401 13.28 9.58 6.74
C TYR A 401 14.25 10.74 6.61
N ILE A 402 14.96 10.79 5.48
CA ILE A 402 15.98 11.79 5.20
C ILE A 402 15.49 12.69 4.09
N LYS A 403 15.58 14.01 4.30
CA LYS A 403 15.25 14.99 3.26
C LYS A 403 16.35 14.97 2.21
N GLU A 404 16.01 14.64 0.98
CA GLU A 404 16.91 14.61 -0.16
C GLU A 404 16.14 14.94 -1.43
N ASP A 405 16.83 15.30 -2.52
CA ASP A 405 16.22 15.41 -3.84
C ASP A 405 16.25 14.05 -4.53
N TYR A 406 15.16 13.67 -5.19
CA TYR A 406 15.06 12.42 -5.93
C TYR A 406 16.13 12.27 -7.02
N LYS A 407 16.58 13.39 -7.62
CA LYS A 407 17.62 13.42 -8.64
C LYS A 407 18.97 12.89 -8.14
N ASN A 408 19.22 13.01 -6.84
CA ASN A 408 20.46 12.61 -6.20
C ASN A 408 20.48 11.13 -5.78
N ILE A 409 19.31 10.48 -5.72
CA ILE A 409 19.16 9.14 -5.11
C ILE A 409 20.02 8.10 -5.81
N GLU A 410 20.00 8.07 -7.14
CA GLU A 410 20.80 7.13 -7.91
C GLU A 410 22.31 7.32 -7.68
N THR A 411 22.76 8.57 -7.63
CA THR A 411 24.16 8.91 -7.35
C THR A 411 24.56 8.52 -5.93
N ILE A 412 23.70 8.76 -4.95
CA ILE A 412 23.89 8.36 -3.55
C ILE A 412 24.02 6.83 -3.44
N ILE A 413 23.08 6.09 -4.03
CA ILE A 413 23.07 4.62 -3.99
C ILE A 413 24.32 4.05 -4.67
N LYS A 414 24.69 4.56 -5.85
CA LYS A 414 25.91 4.15 -6.56
C LYS A 414 27.17 4.44 -5.74
N TYR A 415 27.24 5.61 -5.12
CA TYR A 415 28.37 5.96 -4.27
C TYR A 415 28.50 4.99 -3.09
N ILE A 416 27.42 4.75 -2.35
CA ILE A 416 27.42 3.82 -1.22
C ILE A 416 27.77 2.40 -1.68
N SER A 417 27.23 1.97 -2.82
CA SER A 417 27.56 0.67 -3.41
C SER A 417 29.05 0.50 -3.68
N ASN A 418 29.70 1.51 -4.21
CA ASN A 418 31.13 1.46 -4.53
C ASN A 418 32.04 1.55 -3.30
N THR A 419 31.59 2.24 -2.24
CA THR A 419 32.38 2.49 -1.03
C THR A 419 32.01 1.58 0.14
N HIS A 420 31.04 0.65 -0.02
CA HIS A 420 30.57 -0.20 1.09
C HIS A 420 31.67 -1.02 1.74
N ARG A 421 32.72 -1.40 1.01
CA ARG A 421 33.87 -2.16 1.54
C ARG A 421 34.61 -1.42 2.66
N GLU A 422 34.59 -0.09 2.69
CA GLU A 422 35.13 0.71 3.81
C GLU A 422 34.39 0.44 5.13
N TYR A 423 33.19 -0.13 5.06
CA TYR A 423 32.31 -0.44 6.18
C TYR A 423 32.11 -1.95 6.38
N SER A 424 33.05 -2.78 5.87
CA SER A 424 32.97 -4.25 5.94
C SER A 424 32.88 -4.81 7.37
N LYS A 425 33.38 -4.05 8.37
CA LYS A 425 33.20 -4.37 9.80
C LYS A 425 31.74 -4.32 10.28
N VAL A 426 30.86 -3.69 9.52
CA VAL A 426 29.41 -3.56 9.84
C VAL A 426 28.57 -4.28 8.81
N PHE A 427 28.91 -4.12 7.52
CA PHE A 427 28.13 -4.68 6.40
C PHE A 427 29.00 -5.64 5.57
N GLN A 428 28.65 -6.91 5.61
CA GLN A 428 29.36 -7.98 4.90
C GLN A 428 28.82 -8.19 3.48
N GLY A 429 27.58 -7.84 3.22
CA GLY A 429 26.94 -8.03 1.93
C GLY A 429 26.18 -6.79 1.43
N ILE A 430 26.10 -6.69 0.11
CA ILE A 430 25.37 -5.63 -0.58
C ILE A 430 24.60 -6.17 -1.76
N ASN A 431 23.36 -5.75 -1.92
CA ASN A 431 22.55 -6.00 -3.08
C ASN A 431 21.99 -4.67 -3.59
N VAL A 432 22.08 -4.44 -4.89
CA VAL A 432 21.54 -3.25 -5.56
C VAL A 432 20.52 -3.69 -6.58
N TYR A 433 19.33 -3.18 -6.47
CA TYR A 433 18.23 -3.42 -7.40
C TYR A 433 17.98 -2.13 -8.19
N ARG A 434 18.11 -2.18 -9.52
CA ARG A 434 17.91 -1.00 -10.39
C ARG A 434 16.44 -0.60 -10.49
N SER A 435 15.55 -1.58 -10.52
CA SER A 435 14.10 -1.39 -10.35
C SER A 435 13.59 -2.34 -9.28
N TRP A 436 12.61 -1.91 -8.51
CA TRP A 436 12.03 -2.70 -7.44
C TRP A 436 10.58 -2.28 -7.21
N ASN A 437 9.71 -3.24 -6.94
CA ASN A 437 8.31 -3.00 -6.62
C ASN A 437 7.61 -1.99 -7.56
N GLY A 438 8.01 -1.91 -8.85
CA GLY A 438 7.48 -0.93 -9.79
C GLY A 438 8.03 0.50 -9.65
N HIS A 439 8.97 0.73 -8.74
CA HIS A 439 9.62 2.03 -8.60
C HIS A 439 10.76 2.21 -9.61
N LYS A 440 10.90 3.43 -10.15
CA LYS A 440 12.00 3.80 -11.08
C LYS A 440 13.35 3.94 -10.40
N TYR A 441 13.36 4.08 -9.08
CA TYR A 441 14.56 4.40 -8.32
C TYR A 441 15.21 3.13 -7.78
N MET A 442 16.52 3.19 -7.62
CA MET A 442 17.29 2.07 -7.09
C MET A 442 16.96 1.80 -5.63
N LEU A 443 17.01 0.52 -5.26
CA LEU A 443 17.01 0.07 -3.88
C LEU A 443 18.39 -0.50 -3.56
N LEU A 444 18.92 -0.13 -2.40
CA LEU A 444 20.15 -0.66 -1.84
C LEU A 444 19.83 -1.47 -0.57
N LYS A 445 20.32 -2.69 -0.51
CA LYS A 445 20.21 -3.58 0.64
C LYS A 445 21.58 -3.95 1.16
N LEU A 446 21.88 -3.57 2.39
CA LEU A 446 23.10 -3.89 3.12
C LEU A 446 22.82 -4.98 4.16
N LEU A 447 23.67 -5.98 4.21
CA LEU A 447 23.51 -7.17 5.06
C LEU A 447 24.62 -7.20 6.11
N THR A 448 24.28 -7.54 7.35
CA THR A 448 25.26 -7.81 8.40
C THR A 448 25.45 -9.32 8.60
N ASP A 449 26.49 -9.72 9.33
CA ASP A 449 26.75 -11.09 9.76
C ASP A 449 25.61 -11.69 10.59
N LYS A 450 24.98 -10.87 11.41
CA LYS A 450 23.86 -11.23 12.29
C LYS A 450 22.49 -11.23 11.61
N LYS A 451 22.43 -11.34 10.28
CA LYS A 451 21.19 -11.32 9.50
C LYS A 451 20.37 -10.02 9.63
N HIS A 452 20.94 -8.95 10.22
CA HIS A 452 20.30 -7.64 10.14
C HIS A 452 20.42 -7.07 8.73
N GLN A 453 19.44 -6.28 8.33
CA GLN A 453 19.41 -5.66 7.01
C GLN A 453 19.17 -4.16 7.15
N VAL A 454 19.87 -3.37 6.33
CA VAL A 454 19.57 -1.96 6.15
C VAL A 454 19.19 -1.74 4.69
N ILE A 455 18.02 -1.19 4.47
CA ILE A 455 17.47 -0.97 3.13
C ILE A 455 17.32 0.53 2.91
N LEU A 456 17.90 1.03 1.82
CA LEU A 456 17.78 2.42 1.39
C LEU A 456 16.96 2.46 0.11
N TYR A 457 15.92 3.29 0.11
CA TYR A 457 15.05 3.49 -1.05
C TYR A 457 14.36 4.84 -1.01
N TRP A 458 13.88 5.29 -2.16
CA TRP A 458 13.07 6.49 -2.26
C TRP A 458 11.59 6.20 -2.03
N ASP A 459 10.97 6.94 -1.13
CA ASP A 459 9.51 6.89 -0.91
C ASP A 459 8.85 8.05 -1.67
N ASP A 460 8.21 7.73 -2.77
CA ASP A 460 7.53 8.70 -3.62
C ASP A 460 6.39 9.42 -2.93
N ASN A 461 5.69 8.75 -2.02
CA ASN A 461 4.56 9.34 -1.31
C ASN A 461 5.03 10.38 -0.29
N LYS A 462 6.16 10.14 0.36
CA LYS A 462 6.74 11.05 1.35
C LYS A 462 7.76 12.01 0.76
N GLN A 463 8.21 11.77 -0.48
CA GLN A 463 9.29 12.50 -1.15
C GLN A 463 10.54 12.58 -0.27
N LYS A 464 10.98 11.42 0.21
CA LYS A 464 12.14 11.29 1.10
C LYS A 464 12.90 10.01 0.81
N LEU A 465 14.20 10.06 1.05
CA LEU A 465 15.01 8.86 1.16
C LEU A 465 14.67 8.15 2.48
N VAL A 466 14.26 6.90 2.38
CA VAL A 466 13.98 6.02 3.52
C VAL A 466 15.19 5.17 3.81
N VAL A 467 15.54 5.11 5.08
CA VAL A 467 16.48 4.11 5.61
C VAL A 467 15.70 3.21 6.55
N GLU A 468 15.52 1.98 6.12
CA GLU A 468 14.79 0.96 6.86
C GLU A 468 15.78 0.00 7.51
N TYR A 469 15.73 -0.13 8.83
CA TYR A 469 16.54 -1.05 9.63
C TYR A 469 15.67 -2.25 10.02
N GLN A 470 16.00 -3.41 9.48
CA GLN A 470 15.36 -4.67 9.80
C GLN A 470 16.30 -5.45 10.74
N LEU A 471 15.91 -5.58 11.99
CA LEU A 471 16.70 -6.25 13.02
C LEU A 471 16.18 -7.66 13.23
N CYS A 472 17.09 -8.63 13.23
CA CYS A 472 16.84 -9.98 13.68
C CYS A 472 17.38 -10.14 15.10
N LEU A 473 16.52 -10.48 16.02
CA LEU A 473 16.88 -10.73 17.42
C LEU A 473 16.84 -12.24 17.63
N GLU A 474 18.00 -12.87 17.70
CA GLU A 474 18.07 -14.28 18.09
C GLU A 474 17.61 -14.44 19.55
N TYR A 475 17.07 -15.60 19.88
CA TYR A 475 16.41 -15.83 21.17
C TYR A 475 17.34 -15.63 22.38
N GLU A 476 18.64 -15.90 22.19
CA GLU A 476 19.65 -15.83 23.23
C GLU A 476 20.37 -14.48 23.33
N GLU A 477 20.18 -13.57 22.37
CA GLU A 477 20.83 -12.27 22.41
C GLU A 477 20.17 -11.34 23.45
N LYS A 478 20.96 -10.90 24.43
CA LYS A 478 20.56 -9.87 25.38
C LYS A 478 20.13 -8.60 24.59
N ALA A 479 19.01 -8.01 24.97
CA ALA A 479 18.45 -6.79 24.34
C ALA A 479 19.48 -5.65 24.17
N ASN A 480 20.52 -5.62 24.99
CA ASN A 480 21.62 -4.64 24.93
C ASN A 480 22.48 -4.80 23.67
N ASN A 481 22.79 -6.02 23.22
CA ASN A 481 23.64 -6.23 22.03
C ASN A 481 22.97 -5.69 20.76
N THR A 482 21.67 -5.89 20.63
CA THR A 482 20.91 -5.39 19.49
C THR A 482 20.83 -3.86 19.44
N PHE A 483 20.78 -3.21 20.59
CA PHE A 483 20.82 -1.76 20.68
C PHE A 483 22.15 -1.21 20.16
N PHE A 484 23.27 -1.82 20.56
CA PHE A 484 24.59 -1.46 20.06
C PHE A 484 24.75 -1.72 18.57
N ASP A 485 24.24 -2.84 18.04
CA ASP A 485 24.28 -3.15 16.61
C ASP A 485 23.46 -2.11 15.80
N LEU A 486 22.28 -1.73 16.31
CA LEU A 486 21.50 -0.68 15.68
C LEU A 486 22.25 0.67 15.68
N ILE A 487 22.94 1.03 16.77
CA ILE A 487 23.76 2.26 16.83
C ILE A 487 24.91 2.18 15.83
N LYS A 488 25.65 1.06 15.77
CA LYS A 488 26.74 0.84 14.79
C LYS A 488 26.24 1.02 13.36
N MET A 489 25.13 0.36 13.03
CA MET A 489 24.53 0.49 11.69
C MET A 489 24.10 1.92 11.37
N LYS A 490 23.46 2.62 12.34
CA LYS A 490 23.05 4.01 12.15
C LYS A 490 24.24 4.94 11.93
N LEU A 491 25.31 4.78 12.69
CA LEU A 491 26.54 5.58 12.55
C LEU A 491 27.22 5.32 11.22
N ALA A 492 27.29 4.05 10.78
CA ALA A 492 27.86 3.69 9.50
C ALA A 492 27.05 4.31 8.35
N ILE A 493 25.72 4.15 8.37
CA ILE A 493 24.82 4.74 7.36
C ILE A 493 24.93 6.27 7.35
N HIS A 494 24.96 6.91 8.53
CA HIS A 494 25.11 8.37 8.61
C HIS A 494 26.41 8.84 7.95
N LYS A 495 27.53 8.16 8.21
CA LYS A 495 28.83 8.45 7.59
C LYS A 495 28.81 8.24 6.08
N MET A 496 28.22 7.12 5.60
CA MET A 496 28.05 6.84 4.19
C MET A 496 27.24 7.94 3.48
N LEU A 497 26.10 8.31 4.04
CA LEU A 497 25.21 9.34 3.50
C LEU A 497 25.88 10.72 3.49
N ARG A 498 26.62 11.07 4.53
CA ARG A 498 27.37 12.34 4.58
C ARG A 498 28.41 12.39 3.48
N LYS A 499 29.21 11.31 3.30
CA LYS A 499 30.23 11.24 2.24
C LYS A 499 29.57 11.29 0.84
N SER A 500 28.47 10.58 0.63
CA SER A 500 27.76 10.58 -0.65
C SER A 500 27.16 11.95 -0.99
N LYS A 501 26.65 12.69 -0.01
CA LYS A 501 26.16 14.06 -0.22
C LYS A 501 27.27 15.03 -0.61
N ASN A 502 28.41 14.94 0.03
CA ASN A 502 29.60 15.74 -0.33
C ASN A 502 30.04 15.42 -1.77
N PHE A 503 30.01 14.16 -2.17
CA PHE A 503 30.33 13.73 -3.55
C PHE A 503 29.31 14.27 -4.56
N VAL A 504 28.01 14.27 -4.25
CA VAL A 504 26.97 14.87 -5.10
C VAL A 504 27.19 16.37 -5.25
N ALA A 505 27.50 17.07 -4.14
CA ALA A 505 27.76 18.50 -4.17
C ALA A 505 28.97 18.83 -5.06
N SER A 506 30.07 18.11 -4.94
CA SER A 506 31.27 18.31 -5.79
C SER A 506 31.01 18.08 -7.29
N LYS A 507 30.21 17.07 -7.64
CA LYS A 507 29.81 16.83 -9.05
C LYS A 507 28.97 17.95 -9.62
N ASN A 508 28.03 18.50 -8.84
CA ASN A 508 27.19 19.60 -9.29
C ASN A 508 28.00 20.88 -9.53
N THR A 509 28.99 21.17 -8.70
CA THR A 509 29.90 22.31 -8.88
C THR A 509 30.71 22.17 -10.18
N THR A 510 31.25 20.97 -10.44
CA THR A 510 32.07 20.70 -11.66
C THR A 510 31.23 20.76 -12.96
N GLN A 511 29.93 20.51 -12.90
CA GLN A 511 29.04 20.65 -14.05
C GLN A 511 28.67 22.11 -14.36
N ILE A 512 28.54 22.95 -13.32
CA ILE A 512 28.28 24.39 -13.50
C ILE A 512 29.51 25.06 -14.13
N ASP A 513 30.72 24.73 -13.66
CA ASP A 513 31.99 25.28 -14.19
C ASP A 513 32.24 24.88 -15.65
N LYS A 514 31.67 23.75 -16.13
CA LYS A 514 31.77 23.30 -17.53
C LYS A 514 30.72 23.94 -18.47
N GLN A 515 29.64 24.49 -17.91
CA GLN A 515 28.62 25.21 -18.69
C GLN A 515 28.89 26.71 -18.77
N THR A 516 29.81 27.21 -17.97
CA THR A 516 30.26 28.61 -17.93
C THR A 516 31.56 28.86 -18.66
N LYS A 517 32.18 27.84 -19.18
CA LYS A 517 33.29 27.89 -20.18
C LYS A 517 32.76 27.48 -21.57
#